data_ec7ea4060b8e326baeb230fab5c7fbe0
#
_entry.id   ec7ea4060b8e326baeb230fab5c7fbe0
#
_cell.length_a   1.000
_cell.length_b   1.000
_cell.length_c   1.000
_cell.angle_alpha   90.00
_cell.angle_beta   90.00
_cell.angle_gamma   90.00
#
_symmetry.space_group_name_H-M   'P 1'
#
loop_
_entity.id
_entity.type
_entity.pdbx_description
1 polymer ?
#
loop_
_entity_poly.entity_id
_entity_poly.type
_entity_poly.pdbx_seq_one_letter_code
_entity_poly.pdbx_strand_id
1 'polypeptide(L)'
;MNDCEETNDKAIKALIVFREISDTDNLFAPILCDAIRMTGIDVRCSKEAFWESDTAYDIIHFQWPEEVVGWNCDDPDVIRRLEERIRFFRSRGAHFVYTRHNVRPHYANDIISRAYDIIETQSDIVVHMGHFSADDFAARYPQSRNVVILH
;
A
#
# COMPACT_ATOMS: atom_id res chain seq x y z
N MET A 1 -25.48 15.21 -36.36
CA MET A 1 -25.67 14.84 -34.96
C MET A 1 -24.43 14.13 -34.49
N ASN A 2 -23.60 14.86 -33.77
CA ASN A 2 -22.38 14.30 -33.18
C ASN A 2 -22.74 13.89 -31.75
N ASP A 3 -22.91 12.59 -31.51
CA ASP A 3 -22.94 12.03 -30.18
C ASP A 3 -21.53 12.13 -29.61
N CYS A 4 -21.27 13.16 -28.81
CA CYS A 4 -20.15 13.14 -27.90
C CYS A 4 -20.47 12.10 -26.83
N GLU A 5 -19.88 10.92 -26.94
CA GLU A 5 -19.77 10.01 -25.79
C GLU A 5 -19.02 10.76 -24.68
N GLU A 6 -19.77 11.22 -23.67
CA GLU A 6 -19.20 11.60 -22.39
C GLU A 6 -18.53 10.35 -21.81
N THR A 7 -17.23 10.24 -21.98
CA THR A 7 -16.43 9.29 -21.20
C THR A 7 -16.58 9.73 -19.75
N ASN A 8 -17.42 8.98 -19.01
CA ASN A 8 -17.55 9.12 -17.58
C ASN A 8 -16.24 8.66 -16.93
N ASP A 9 -15.27 9.56 -16.95
CA ASP A 9 -13.92 9.31 -16.40
C ASP A 9 -14.02 9.31 -14.87
N LYS A 10 -14.42 8.15 -14.32
CA LYS A 10 -14.53 7.96 -12.88
C LYS A 10 -13.17 8.22 -12.25
N ALA A 11 -13.06 9.25 -11.42
CA ALA A 11 -11.82 9.55 -10.71
C ALA A 11 -11.31 8.32 -9.94
N ILE A 12 -10.04 7.98 -10.16
CA ILE A 12 -9.35 6.90 -9.45
C ILE A 12 -9.33 7.24 -7.96
N LYS A 13 -9.73 6.27 -7.13
CA LYS A 13 -9.68 6.38 -5.66
C LYS A 13 -8.54 5.55 -5.10
N ALA A 14 -7.64 6.19 -4.37
CA ALA A 14 -6.50 5.53 -3.74
C ALA A 14 -6.54 5.67 -2.22
N LEU A 15 -6.09 4.63 -1.52
CA LEU A 15 -5.85 4.63 -0.09
C LEU A 15 -4.38 4.37 0.18
N ILE A 16 -3.69 5.32 0.80
CA ILE A 16 -2.37 5.11 1.40
C ILE A 16 -2.59 4.61 2.82
N VAL A 17 -2.13 3.39 3.09
CA VAL A 17 -2.27 2.75 4.41
C VAL A 17 -1.16 3.24 5.32
N PHE A 18 -1.43 4.33 6.02
CA PHE A 18 -0.53 4.96 6.96
C PHE A 18 -1.35 5.72 8.01
N ARG A 19 -0.77 5.97 9.20
CA ARG A 19 -1.45 6.78 10.24
C ARG A 19 -1.86 8.15 9.71
N GLU A 20 -2.87 8.76 10.28
CA GLU A 20 -3.33 10.08 9.85
C GLU A 20 -2.24 11.15 10.01
N ILE A 21 -2.29 12.16 9.13
CA ILE A 21 -1.24 13.20 8.99
C ILE A 21 -0.99 13.95 10.31
N SER A 22 -2.03 14.14 11.12
CA SER A 22 -1.95 14.83 12.41
C SER A 22 -1.13 14.09 13.47
N ASP A 23 -0.89 12.79 13.29
CA ASP A 23 -0.35 11.90 14.32
C ASP A 23 1.07 11.40 13.97
N THR A 24 1.71 12.00 12.98
CA THR A 24 3.00 11.48 12.48
C THR A 24 4.07 12.57 12.40
N ASP A 25 5.28 12.22 12.84
CA ASP A 25 6.51 12.96 12.57
C ASP A 25 7.15 12.58 11.22
N ASN A 26 6.64 11.52 10.57
CA ASN A 26 7.13 11.07 9.27
C ASN A 26 6.33 11.75 8.15
N LEU A 27 6.94 12.72 7.49
CA LEU A 27 6.33 13.51 6.44
C LEU A 27 6.27 12.81 5.08
N PHE A 28 6.89 11.64 4.91
CA PHE A 28 6.93 10.95 3.61
C PHE A 28 5.54 10.62 3.07
N ALA A 29 4.71 9.93 3.85
CA ALA A 29 3.38 9.54 3.41
C ALA A 29 2.43 10.74 3.22
N PRO A 30 2.42 11.77 4.07
CA PRO A 30 1.70 13.01 3.80
C PRO A 30 2.11 13.72 2.51
N ILE A 31 3.41 13.88 2.27
CA ILE A 31 3.94 14.52 1.05
C ILE A 31 3.55 13.70 -0.19
N LEU A 32 3.68 12.36 -0.13
CA LEU A 32 3.26 11.48 -1.20
C LEU A 32 1.75 11.62 -1.47
N CYS A 33 0.94 11.69 -0.42
CA CYS A 33 -0.49 11.89 -0.54
C CYS A 33 -0.83 13.20 -1.26
N ASP A 34 -0.18 14.29 -0.90
CA ASP A 34 -0.38 15.59 -1.54
C ASP A 34 0.09 15.59 -3.01
N ALA A 35 1.24 14.99 -3.29
CA ALA A 35 1.74 14.85 -4.65
C ALA A 35 0.77 14.05 -5.55
N ILE A 36 0.19 12.98 -5.03
CA ILE A 36 -0.81 12.18 -5.76
C ILE A 36 -2.09 13.00 -6.00
N ARG A 37 -2.58 13.76 -5.01
CA ARG A 37 -3.75 14.64 -5.21
C ARG A 37 -3.54 15.65 -6.33
N MET A 38 -2.33 16.19 -6.47
CA MET A 38 -2.00 17.14 -7.54
C MET A 38 -2.13 16.52 -8.94
N THR A 39 -2.14 15.21 -9.07
CA THR A 39 -2.38 14.49 -10.33
C THR A 39 -3.86 14.26 -10.64
N GLY A 40 -4.76 14.70 -9.78
CA GLY A 40 -6.22 14.53 -9.94
C GLY A 40 -6.77 13.20 -9.39
N ILE A 41 -5.94 12.40 -8.70
CA ILE A 41 -6.37 11.18 -8.03
C ILE A 41 -7.00 11.53 -6.69
N ASP A 42 -8.18 10.96 -6.40
CA ASP A 42 -8.84 11.06 -5.09
C ASP A 42 -8.11 10.13 -4.10
N VAL A 43 -7.20 10.69 -3.30
CA VAL A 43 -6.37 9.91 -2.38
C VAL A 43 -6.65 10.25 -0.92
N ARG A 44 -6.80 9.21 -0.10
CA ARG A 44 -6.87 9.28 1.35
C ARG A 44 -5.63 8.63 1.98
N CYS A 45 -5.12 9.23 3.06
CA CYS A 45 -4.09 8.63 3.91
C CYS A 45 -4.74 8.24 5.24
N SER A 46 -4.96 6.96 5.48
CA SER A 46 -5.56 6.47 6.72
C SER A 46 -5.36 4.96 6.88
N LYS A 47 -4.79 4.57 8.00
CA LYS A 47 -4.71 3.16 8.41
C LYS A 47 -6.08 2.63 8.84
N GLU A 48 -6.83 3.44 9.55
CA GLU A 48 -8.17 3.10 10.03
C GLU A 48 -9.11 2.79 8.86
N ALA A 49 -9.01 3.56 7.77
CA ALA A 49 -9.81 3.30 6.57
C ALA A 49 -9.49 1.94 5.93
N PHE A 50 -8.25 1.46 6.00
CA PHE A 50 -7.91 0.12 5.54
C PHE A 50 -8.62 -0.95 6.37
N TRP A 51 -8.67 -0.78 7.70
CA TRP A 51 -9.23 -1.79 8.60
C TRP A 51 -10.76 -1.76 8.68
N GLU A 52 -11.38 -0.59 8.60
CA GLU A 52 -12.78 -0.38 8.99
C GLU A 52 -13.69 0.05 7.84
N SER A 53 -13.14 0.67 6.78
CA SER A 53 -13.97 1.23 5.71
C SER A 53 -14.47 0.18 4.73
N ASP A 54 -15.73 0.34 4.31
CA ASP A 54 -16.34 -0.39 3.18
C ASP A 54 -16.24 0.36 1.85
N THR A 55 -15.56 1.50 1.83
CA THR A 55 -15.32 2.27 0.61
C THR A 55 -14.55 1.43 -0.42
N ALA A 56 -15.03 1.43 -1.65
CA ALA A 56 -14.29 0.84 -2.75
C ALA A 56 -13.14 1.77 -3.18
N TYR A 57 -11.92 1.29 -3.05
CA TYR A 57 -10.72 1.93 -3.58
C TYR A 57 -10.24 1.17 -4.81
N ASP A 58 -9.73 1.90 -5.80
CA ASP A 58 -9.12 1.31 -6.99
C ASP A 58 -7.66 0.91 -6.71
N ILE A 59 -6.99 1.62 -5.77
CA ILE A 59 -5.60 1.38 -5.36
C ILE A 59 -5.50 1.38 -3.84
N ILE A 60 -4.86 0.34 -3.29
CA ILE A 60 -4.41 0.26 -1.90
C ILE A 60 -2.89 0.30 -1.90
N HIS A 61 -2.30 1.31 -1.24
CA HIS A 61 -0.86 1.53 -1.24
C HIS A 61 -0.28 1.36 0.16
N PHE A 62 0.45 0.28 0.37
CA PHE A 62 1.18 -0.01 1.61
C PHE A 62 2.53 0.71 1.64
N GLN A 63 2.93 1.18 2.82
CA GLN A 63 4.21 1.84 3.06
C GLN A 63 5.12 0.99 3.93
N TRP A 64 4.81 0.83 5.19
CA TRP A 64 5.52 -0.02 6.15
C TRP A 64 4.57 -1.11 6.66
N PRO A 65 4.90 -2.39 6.48
CA PRO A 65 4.07 -3.48 7.03
C PRO A 65 3.87 -3.38 8.55
N GLU A 66 4.88 -2.88 9.29
CA GLU A 66 4.77 -2.61 10.71
C GLU A 66 3.70 -1.56 11.04
N GLU A 67 3.56 -0.55 10.20
CA GLU A 67 2.51 0.46 10.38
C GLU A 67 1.13 -0.14 10.16
N VAL A 68 1.00 -1.07 9.22
CA VAL A 68 -0.28 -1.71 8.93
C VAL A 68 -0.77 -2.54 10.10
N VAL A 69 0.08 -3.42 10.65
CA VAL A 69 -0.31 -4.34 11.74
C VAL A 69 -0.09 -3.77 13.13
N GLY A 70 0.74 -2.75 13.27
CA GLY A 70 1.18 -2.15 14.53
C GLY A 70 2.62 -2.54 14.87
N TRP A 71 3.43 -1.54 15.21
CA TRP A 71 4.88 -1.68 15.45
C TRP A 71 5.24 -2.65 16.59
N ASN A 72 4.37 -2.79 17.57
CA ASN A 72 4.55 -3.68 18.71
C ASN A 72 3.37 -4.66 18.81
N CYS A 73 2.78 -5.05 17.68
CA CYS A 73 1.63 -5.92 17.66
C CYS A 73 2.00 -7.32 18.21
N ASP A 74 1.26 -7.77 19.19
CA ASP A 74 1.32 -9.11 19.80
C ASP A 74 0.03 -9.92 19.58
N ASP A 75 -0.94 -9.35 18.84
CA ASP A 75 -2.20 -10.00 18.49
C ASP A 75 -1.98 -11.00 17.33
N PRO A 76 -2.03 -12.32 17.59
CA PRO A 76 -1.82 -13.32 16.54
C PRO A 76 -2.94 -13.32 15.48
N ASP A 77 -4.11 -12.75 15.79
CA ASP A 77 -5.26 -12.69 14.91
C ASP A 77 -5.14 -11.60 13.84
N VAL A 78 -4.23 -10.64 14.03
CA VAL A 78 -4.02 -9.54 13.10
C VAL A 78 -3.64 -10.02 11.69
N ILE A 79 -2.89 -11.11 11.59
CA ILE A 79 -2.47 -11.69 10.30
C ILE A 79 -3.67 -12.24 9.52
N ARG A 80 -4.56 -12.98 10.18
CA ARG A 80 -5.79 -13.46 9.54
C ARG A 80 -6.66 -12.29 9.07
N ARG A 81 -6.81 -11.25 9.91
CA ARG A 81 -7.56 -10.04 9.55
C ARG A 81 -6.92 -9.29 8.38
N LEU A 82 -5.57 -9.22 8.31
CA LEU A 82 -4.85 -8.61 7.18
C LEU A 82 -5.18 -9.32 5.87
N GLU A 83 -5.12 -10.66 5.85
CA GLU A 83 -5.49 -11.45 4.68
C GLU A 83 -6.96 -11.28 4.28
N GLU A 84 -7.87 -11.18 5.25
CA GLU A 84 -9.29 -10.92 5.02
C GLU A 84 -9.53 -9.54 4.41
N ARG A 85 -8.84 -8.50 4.91
CA ARG A 85 -8.94 -7.13 4.35
C ARG A 85 -8.37 -7.05 2.94
N ILE A 86 -7.26 -7.72 2.65
CA ILE A 86 -6.71 -7.80 1.29
C ILE A 86 -7.71 -8.49 0.36
N ARG A 87 -8.28 -9.64 0.75
CA ARG A 87 -9.31 -10.32 -0.05
C ARG A 87 -10.55 -9.46 -0.27
N PHE A 88 -10.98 -8.73 0.75
CA PHE A 88 -12.11 -7.80 0.67
C PHE A 88 -11.90 -6.74 -0.41
N PHE A 89 -10.78 -6.04 -0.40
CA PHE A 89 -10.49 -5.02 -1.41
C PHE A 89 -10.24 -5.63 -2.79
N ARG A 90 -9.53 -6.76 -2.87
CA ARG A 90 -9.28 -7.46 -4.13
C ARG A 90 -10.58 -7.91 -4.79
N SER A 91 -11.54 -8.41 -4.05
CA SER A 91 -12.85 -8.81 -4.57
C SER A 91 -13.67 -7.65 -5.14
N ARG A 92 -13.30 -6.41 -4.80
CA ARG A 92 -13.89 -5.16 -5.31
C ARG A 92 -13.07 -4.52 -6.43
N GLY A 93 -12.04 -5.21 -6.92
CA GLY A 93 -11.22 -4.76 -8.04
C GLY A 93 -10.02 -3.88 -7.66
N ALA A 94 -9.68 -3.74 -6.38
CA ALA A 94 -8.52 -2.96 -5.96
C ALA A 94 -7.21 -3.62 -6.41
N HIS A 95 -6.27 -2.78 -6.85
CA HIS A 95 -4.88 -3.12 -7.07
C HIS A 95 -4.04 -2.73 -5.87
N PHE A 96 -2.99 -3.52 -5.58
CA PHE A 96 -2.13 -3.30 -4.44
C PHE A 96 -0.75 -2.82 -4.87
N VAL A 97 -0.30 -1.75 -4.25
CA VAL A 97 1.05 -1.17 -4.43
C VAL A 97 1.75 -1.22 -3.09
N TYR A 98 3.03 -1.55 -3.09
CA TYR A 98 3.87 -1.53 -1.90
C TYR A 98 5.13 -0.70 -2.17
N THR A 99 5.39 0.34 -1.37
CA THR A 99 6.69 1.02 -1.35
C THR A 99 7.60 0.36 -0.34
N ARG A 100 8.65 -0.29 -0.83
CA ARG A 100 9.62 -1.01 0.00
C ARG A 100 10.67 -0.05 0.53
N HIS A 101 10.43 0.47 1.74
CA HIS A 101 11.35 1.36 2.43
C HIS A 101 12.56 0.61 3.02
N ASN A 102 12.35 -0.63 3.46
CA ASN A 102 13.35 -1.44 4.14
C ASN A 102 13.50 -2.80 3.48
N VAL A 103 14.74 -3.28 3.36
CA VAL A 103 15.03 -4.63 2.87
C VAL A 103 14.62 -5.68 3.91
N ARG A 104 14.66 -5.30 5.20
CA ARG A 104 14.27 -6.14 6.34
C ARG A 104 13.43 -5.32 7.32
N PRO A 105 12.53 -5.95 8.10
CA PRO A 105 11.79 -5.26 9.14
C PRO A 105 12.75 -4.67 10.19
N HIS A 106 12.37 -3.52 10.76
CA HIS A 106 13.11 -2.87 11.84
C HIS A 106 13.15 -3.74 13.10
N TYR A 107 12.05 -4.44 13.38
CA TYR A 107 11.89 -5.33 14.53
C TYR A 107 11.40 -6.68 14.03
N ALA A 108 12.24 -7.71 14.17
CA ALA A 108 11.88 -9.05 13.75
C ALA A 108 11.06 -9.72 14.86
N ASN A 109 9.76 -9.85 14.66
CA ASN A 109 8.92 -10.83 15.31
C ASN A 109 8.13 -11.61 14.27
N ASP A 110 7.52 -12.71 14.65
CA ASP A 110 6.83 -13.60 13.71
C ASP A 110 5.64 -12.91 13.03
N ILE A 111 4.92 -12.03 13.74
CA ILE A 111 3.77 -11.29 13.21
C ILE A 111 4.23 -10.31 12.12
N ILE A 112 5.24 -9.50 12.41
CA ILE A 112 5.79 -8.53 11.46
C ILE A 112 6.38 -9.23 10.25
N SER A 113 7.15 -10.31 10.45
CA SER A 113 7.71 -11.10 9.35
C SER A 113 6.63 -11.65 8.42
N ARG A 114 5.54 -12.18 8.98
CA ARG A 114 4.39 -12.66 8.18
C ARG A 114 3.64 -11.52 7.48
N ALA A 115 3.52 -10.35 8.11
CA ALA A 115 2.92 -9.18 7.47
C ALA A 115 3.74 -8.72 6.24
N TYR A 116 5.08 -8.75 6.34
CA TYR A 116 5.96 -8.50 5.20
C TYR A 116 5.72 -9.51 4.09
N ASP A 117 5.75 -10.82 4.38
CA ASP A 117 5.56 -11.87 3.38
C ASP A 117 4.20 -11.73 2.66
N ILE A 118 3.13 -11.40 3.40
CA ILE A 118 1.81 -11.20 2.82
C ILE A 118 1.79 -9.96 1.92
N ILE A 119 2.25 -8.82 2.40
CA ILE A 119 2.22 -7.57 1.64
C ILE A 119 3.12 -7.67 0.41
N GLU A 120 4.32 -8.24 0.55
CA GLU A 120 5.24 -8.45 -0.56
C GLU A 120 4.64 -9.36 -1.65
N THR A 121 4.00 -10.47 -1.26
CA THR A 121 3.45 -11.44 -2.22
C THR A 121 2.09 -11.04 -2.79
N GLN A 122 1.32 -10.19 -2.08
CA GLN A 122 0.01 -9.75 -2.52
C GLN A 122 0.04 -8.43 -3.32
N SER A 123 1.18 -7.74 -3.36
CA SER A 123 1.29 -6.50 -4.12
C SER A 123 1.44 -6.75 -5.62
N ASP A 124 0.65 -6.04 -6.42
CA ASP A 124 0.69 -6.11 -7.88
C ASP A 124 1.90 -5.34 -8.43
N ILE A 125 2.32 -4.28 -7.72
CA ILE A 125 3.50 -3.47 -8.04
C ILE A 125 4.26 -3.19 -6.74
N VAL A 126 5.59 -3.33 -6.81
CA VAL A 126 6.49 -2.93 -5.72
C VAL A 126 7.36 -1.77 -6.18
N VAL A 127 7.28 -0.67 -5.42
CA VAL A 127 8.08 0.54 -5.65
C VAL A 127 9.33 0.48 -4.79
N HIS A 128 10.48 0.69 -5.40
CA HIS A 128 11.79 0.71 -4.75
C HIS A 128 12.42 2.09 -4.86
N MET A 129 13.10 2.53 -3.81
CA MET A 129 13.82 3.81 -3.78
C MET A 129 15.26 3.71 -4.29
N GLY A 130 15.65 2.54 -4.80
CA GLY A 130 16.96 2.29 -5.39
C GLY A 130 17.06 0.92 -6.04
N HIS A 131 18.01 0.78 -6.97
CA HIS A 131 18.21 -0.45 -7.74
C HIS A 131 18.58 -1.65 -6.86
N PHE A 132 19.41 -1.45 -5.83
CA PHE A 132 19.77 -2.53 -4.89
C PHE A 132 18.54 -3.21 -4.27
N SER A 133 17.54 -2.41 -3.85
CA SER A 133 16.28 -2.94 -3.29
C SER A 133 15.48 -3.71 -4.34
N ALA A 134 15.45 -3.23 -5.59
CA ALA A 134 14.74 -3.90 -6.68
C ALA A 134 15.40 -5.23 -7.05
N ASP A 135 16.73 -5.27 -7.14
CA ASP A 135 17.50 -6.48 -7.48
C ASP A 135 17.37 -7.55 -6.39
N ASP A 136 17.47 -7.16 -5.11
CA ASP A 136 17.24 -8.05 -3.96
C ASP A 136 15.81 -8.63 -3.97
N PHE A 137 14.82 -7.80 -4.26
CA PHE A 137 13.42 -8.23 -4.32
C PHE A 137 13.16 -9.17 -5.50
N ALA A 138 13.66 -8.85 -6.69
CA ALA A 138 13.51 -9.65 -7.88
C ALA A 138 14.19 -11.03 -7.75
N ALA A 139 15.30 -11.12 -7.00
CA ALA A 139 15.95 -12.40 -6.71
C ALA A 139 15.07 -13.32 -5.84
N ARG A 140 14.28 -12.75 -4.92
CA ARG A 140 13.34 -13.50 -4.07
C ARG A 140 12.00 -13.78 -4.77
N TYR A 141 11.53 -12.83 -5.58
CA TYR A 141 10.24 -12.87 -6.27
C TYR A 141 10.40 -12.59 -7.76
N PRO A 142 10.88 -13.55 -8.58
CA PRO A 142 11.22 -13.33 -9.99
C PRO A 142 10.04 -12.88 -10.86
N GLN A 143 8.79 -13.12 -10.43
CA GLN A 143 7.58 -12.75 -11.16
C GLN A 143 7.02 -11.38 -10.73
N SER A 144 7.66 -10.70 -9.76
CA SER A 144 7.19 -9.42 -9.25
C SER A 144 7.35 -8.30 -10.29
N ARG A 145 6.41 -7.37 -10.28
CA ARG A 145 6.49 -6.13 -11.07
C ARG A 145 7.13 -5.03 -10.22
N ASN A 146 8.37 -4.70 -10.54
CA ASN A 146 9.19 -3.75 -9.80
C ASN A 146 9.29 -2.42 -10.54
N VAL A 147 9.19 -1.32 -9.80
CA VAL A 147 9.39 0.05 -10.29
C VAL A 147 10.42 0.73 -9.38
N VAL A 148 11.42 1.38 -9.96
CA VAL A 148 12.42 2.15 -9.21
C VAL A 148 12.12 3.63 -9.35
N ILE A 149 11.90 4.31 -8.22
CA ILE A 149 11.75 5.76 -8.12
C ILE A 149 12.88 6.26 -7.23
N LEU A 150 13.87 6.90 -7.85
CA LEU A 150 15.01 7.45 -7.11
C LEU A 150 14.61 8.70 -6.35
N HIS A 151 15.10 8.82 -5.14
CA HIS A 151 14.95 10.02 -4.29
C HIS A 151 16.11 10.98 -4.52
#